data_0a26607427d3f273360865cd1de9781c
#
_entry.id   0a26607427d3f273360865cd1de9781c
#
_cell.length_a   1.000
_cell.length_b   1.000
_cell.length_c   1.000
_cell.angle_alpha   90.00
_cell.angle_beta   90.00
_cell.angle_gamma   90.00
#
_symmetry.space_group_name_H-M   'P 1'
#
loop_
_entity.id
_entity.type
_entity.pdbx_description
1 polymer ?
#
loop_
_entity_poly.entity_id
_entity_poly.type
_entity_poly.pdbx_seq_one_letter_code
_entity_poly.pdbx_strand_id
1 'polypeptide(L)'
;MKELTSARLRVLIPALICALFCATLAAKDKPPVQYQIPIPPAPDFSALDWLQGRWTGKTTLPSPPGDLQLTVSPDLEKHFVVLRGEVSLAATATVPATRESWMGIISAEGTNFILRVFSSRGFITRYRLIIEGAEIHLNPEGGDAPPPGWLFRTIWSRTGADEFNETVQTAPLGKAFFSYYTAKFSRVPPPAKTTPAP
;
A
#
# COMPACT_ATOMS: atom_id res chain seq x y z
N MET A 1 -5.16 -74.36 54.54
CA MET A 1 -5.20 -72.86 54.58
C MET A 1 -4.19 -72.23 53.64
N LYS A 2 -4.11 -72.63 52.33
CA LYS A 2 -3.14 -72.07 51.38
C LYS A 2 -3.73 -71.66 50.05
N GLU A 3 -5.02 -71.89 49.81
CA GLU A 3 -5.59 -71.59 48.45
C GLU A 3 -6.42 -70.28 48.37
N LEU A 4 -6.78 -69.66 49.48
CA LEU A 4 -7.59 -68.44 49.50
C LEU A 4 -6.77 -67.17 49.17
N THR A 5 -5.48 -67.19 49.27
CA THR A 5 -4.62 -66.02 49.03
C THR A 5 -4.31 -65.76 47.56
N SER A 6 -4.29 -66.84 46.76
CA SER A 6 -3.96 -66.75 45.30
C SER A 6 -5.09 -66.21 44.42
N ALA A 7 -6.35 -66.47 44.81
CA ALA A 7 -7.52 -66.00 44.05
C ALA A 7 -7.78 -64.49 44.21
N ARG A 8 -7.54 -63.94 45.37
CA ARG A 8 -7.74 -62.48 45.62
C ARG A 8 -6.67 -61.63 44.92
N LEU A 9 -5.45 -62.15 44.74
CA LEU A 9 -4.38 -61.43 44.09
C LEU A 9 -4.59 -61.37 42.56
N ARG A 10 -5.23 -62.35 41.96
CA ARG A 10 -5.51 -62.40 40.51
C ARG A 10 -6.64 -61.44 40.08
N VAL A 11 -7.53 -61.04 40.94
CA VAL A 11 -8.63 -60.11 40.67
C VAL A 11 -8.21 -58.63 40.83
N LEU A 12 -7.26 -58.36 41.74
CA LEU A 12 -6.80 -57.00 42.04
C LEU A 12 -5.90 -56.41 40.93
N ILE A 13 -5.12 -57.24 40.22
CA ILE A 13 -4.21 -56.76 39.15
C ILE A 13 -4.99 -56.20 37.93
N PRO A 14 -6.02 -56.90 37.37
CA PRO A 14 -6.75 -56.35 36.24
C PRO A 14 -7.59 -55.13 36.62
N ALA A 15 -8.11 -54.99 37.84
CA ALA A 15 -8.83 -53.81 38.30
C ALA A 15 -7.91 -52.60 38.41
N LEU A 16 -6.67 -52.75 38.86
CA LEU A 16 -5.69 -51.68 38.93
C LEU A 16 -5.23 -51.21 37.56
N ILE A 17 -5.09 -52.13 36.58
CA ILE A 17 -4.72 -51.80 35.18
C ILE A 17 -5.86 -51.03 34.52
N CYS A 18 -7.15 -51.39 34.71
CA CYS A 18 -8.28 -50.65 34.17
C CYS A 18 -8.39 -49.26 34.79
N ALA A 19 -8.11 -49.07 36.09
CA ALA A 19 -8.13 -47.77 36.71
C ALA A 19 -7.01 -46.84 36.21
N LEU A 20 -5.82 -47.38 35.93
CA LEU A 20 -4.74 -46.62 35.31
C LEU A 20 -5.06 -46.24 33.83
N PHE A 21 -5.71 -47.11 33.07
CA PHE A 21 -6.10 -46.82 31.69
C PHE A 21 -7.22 -45.76 31.61
N CYS A 22 -8.17 -45.76 32.53
CA CYS A 22 -9.21 -44.74 32.61
C CYS A 22 -8.66 -43.35 33.01
N ALA A 23 -7.62 -43.31 33.82
CA ALA A 23 -7.00 -42.05 34.23
C ALA A 23 -6.26 -41.32 33.08
N THR A 24 -5.74 -42.08 32.10
CA THR A 24 -5.07 -41.50 30.93
C THR A 24 -6.02 -40.94 29.87
N LEU A 25 -7.27 -41.43 29.84
CA LEU A 25 -8.31 -40.93 28.92
C LEU A 25 -9.00 -39.65 29.42
N ALA A 26 -8.75 -39.22 30.64
CA ALA A 26 -9.31 -37.98 31.22
C ALA A 26 -8.38 -36.77 31.09
N ALA A 27 -7.27 -36.87 30.34
CA ALA A 27 -6.52 -35.69 29.92
C ALA A 27 -7.41 -34.88 28.97
N LYS A 28 -8.26 -34.00 29.53
CA LYS A 28 -8.98 -33.01 28.77
C LYS A 28 -7.95 -32.25 27.92
N ASP A 29 -7.98 -32.46 26.62
CA ASP A 29 -7.24 -31.62 25.70
C ASP A 29 -7.56 -30.18 26.07
N LYS A 30 -6.56 -29.43 26.51
CA LYS A 30 -6.74 -27.99 26.69
C LYS A 30 -7.17 -27.42 25.35
N PRO A 31 -8.28 -26.68 25.29
CA PRO A 31 -8.68 -26.07 24.03
C PRO A 31 -7.50 -25.31 23.46
N PRO A 32 -7.27 -25.37 22.13
CA PRO A 32 -6.16 -24.67 21.51
C PRO A 32 -6.24 -23.20 21.90
N VAL A 33 -5.13 -22.64 22.38
CA VAL A 33 -5.05 -21.21 22.73
C VAL A 33 -5.22 -20.45 21.43
N GLN A 34 -6.39 -19.86 21.21
CA GLN A 34 -6.66 -19.03 20.07
C GLN A 34 -6.06 -17.64 20.34
N TYR A 35 -4.92 -17.38 19.72
CA TYR A 35 -4.32 -16.05 19.75
C TYR A 35 -5.10 -15.14 18.80
N GLN A 36 -5.79 -14.14 19.34
CA GLN A 36 -6.34 -13.05 18.54
C GLN A 36 -5.24 -12.00 18.39
N ILE A 37 -4.80 -11.80 17.15
CA ILE A 37 -3.90 -10.69 16.82
C ILE A 37 -4.77 -9.43 16.77
N PRO A 38 -4.52 -8.41 17.60
CA PRO A 38 -5.27 -7.16 17.52
C PRO A 38 -5.05 -6.52 16.15
N ILE A 39 -6.13 -6.29 15.40
CA ILE A 39 -6.10 -5.54 14.15
C ILE A 39 -6.18 -4.05 14.53
N PRO A 40 -5.18 -3.23 14.20
CA PRO A 40 -5.25 -1.81 14.46
C PRO A 40 -6.38 -1.17 13.65
N PRO A 41 -6.99 -0.06 14.12
CA PRO A 41 -7.98 0.67 13.33
C PRO A 41 -7.34 1.19 12.03
N ALA A 42 -8.16 1.32 10.98
CA ALA A 42 -7.71 1.90 9.73
C ALA A 42 -7.22 3.35 9.96
N PRO A 43 -6.10 3.75 9.37
CA PRO A 43 -5.60 5.13 9.46
C PRO A 43 -6.59 6.13 8.85
N ASP A 44 -6.57 7.36 9.32
CA ASP A 44 -7.34 8.44 8.73
C ASP A 44 -6.61 9.02 7.51
N PHE A 45 -7.09 8.71 6.31
CA PHE A 45 -6.61 9.25 5.04
C PHE A 45 -7.50 10.35 4.47
N SER A 46 -8.40 10.96 5.26
CA SER A 46 -9.35 11.97 4.78
C SER A 46 -8.69 13.16 4.07
N ALA A 47 -7.49 13.54 4.47
CA ALA A 47 -6.71 14.57 3.79
C ALA A 47 -6.35 14.22 2.32
N LEU A 48 -6.46 12.95 1.93
CA LEU A 48 -6.21 12.45 0.57
C LEU A 48 -7.50 12.15 -0.21
N ASP A 49 -8.69 12.33 0.38
CA ASP A 49 -9.97 11.96 -0.25
C ASP A 49 -10.20 12.67 -1.58
N TRP A 50 -9.75 13.92 -1.71
CA TRP A 50 -9.87 14.67 -2.95
C TRP A 50 -9.09 14.04 -4.11
N LEU A 51 -8.03 13.26 -3.81
CA LEU A 51 -7.19 12.61 -4.82
C LEU A 51 -7.80 11.29 -5.32
N GLN A 52 -8.75 10.70 -4.60
CA GLN A 52 -9.37 9.43 -4.98
C GLN A 52 -10.10 9.54 -6.32
N GLY A 53 -10.01 8.47 -7.13
CA GLY A 53 -10.67 8.37 -8.42
C GLY A 53 -9.71 8.14 -9.58
N ARG A 54 -10.22 8.40 -10.78
CA ARG A 54 -9.46 8.28 -12.04
C ARG A 54 -9.17 9.66 -12.59
N TRP A 55 -7.96 9.84 -13.05
CA TRP A 55 -7.46 11.11 -13.56
C TRP A 55 -6.76 10.91 -14.91
N THR A 56 -6.94 11.88 -15.80
CA THR A 56 -6.13 12.01 -17.01
C THR A 56 -5.37 13.32 -16.93
N GLY A 57 -4.09 13.28 -17.28
CA GLY A 57 -3.23 14.45 -17.25
C GLY A 57 -2.55 14.70 -18.59
N LYS A 58 -2.19 15.94 -18.80
CA LYS A 58 -1.33 16.37 -19.92
C LYS A 58 -0.21 17.24 -19.39
N THR A 59 0.98 17.04 -19.93
CA THR A 59 2.10 17.93 -19.64
C THR A 59 1.81 19.34 -20.12
N THR A 60 2.38 20.32 -19.42
CA THR A 60 2.29 21.75 -19.77
C THR A 60 3.67 22.27 -20.14
N LEU A 61 3.73 23.30 -20.99
CA LEU A 61 4.98 23.93 -21.38
C LEU A 61 5.76 24.43 -20.14
N PRO A 62 7.10 24.32 -20.13
CA PRO A 62 8.00 23.93 -21.22
C PRO A 62 8.28 22.42 -21.34
N SER A 63 7.52 21.57 -20.64
CA SER A 63 7.71 20.12 -20.66
C SER A 63 7.47 19.52 -22.04
N PRO A 64 8.12 18.38 -22.39
CA PRO A 64 7.76 17.62 -23.59
C PRO A 64 6.26 17.26 -23.60
N PRO A 65 5.59 17.26 -24.75
CA PRO A 65 4.20 16.80 -24.83
C PRO A 65 4.04 15.38 -24.28
N GLY A 66 3.03 15.18 -23.43
CA GLY A 66 2.81 13.87 -22.83
C GLY A 66 1.42 13.71 -22.27
N ASP A 67 1.00 12.45 -22.21
CA ASP A 67 -0.25 12.00 -21.63
C ASP A 67 0.05 11.24 -20.33
N LEU A 68 -0.75 11.51 -19.30
CA LEU A 68 -0.64 10.89 -17.99
C LEU A 68 -1.98 10.28 -17.60
N GLN A 69 -1.92 9.16 -16.89
CA GLN A 69 -3.08 8.55 -16.27
C GLN A 69 -2.74 8.25 -14.82
N LEU A 70 -3.70 8.47 -13.94
CA LEU A 70 -3.57 8.14 -12.52
C LEU A 70 -4.89 7.58 -12.01
N THR A 71 -4.81 6.49 -11.27
CA THR A 71 -5.94 5.96 -10.50
C THR A 71 -5.53 5.90 -9.04
N VAL A 72 -6.39 6.39 -8.17
CA VAL A 72 -6.18 6.40 -6.71
C VAL A 72 -7.40 5.79 -6.03
N SER A 73 -7.18 4.79 -5.20
CA SER A 73 -8.24 4.12 -4.45
C SER A 73 -7.78 3.65 -3.08
N PRO A 74 -8.67 3.66 -2.08
CA PRO A 74 -8.41 2.94 -0.84
C PRO A 74 -8.39 1.43 -1.11
N ASP A 75 -7.59 0.69 -0.35
CA ASP A 75 -7.43 -0.76 -0.46
C ASP A 75 -7.25 -1.40 0.92
N LEU A 76 -7.37 -2.73 0.99
CA LEU A 76 -7.23 -3.51 2.22
C LEU A 76 -8.00 -2.89 3.39
N GLU A 77 -9.34 -2.76 3.23
CA GLU A 77 -10.24 -2.20 4.25
C GLU A 77 -9.85 -0.77 4.68
N LYS A 78 -9.33 0.03 3.73
CA LYS A 78 -8.84 1.41 3.92
C LYS A 78 -7.58 1.52 4.78
N HIS A 79 -6.83 0.45 4.99
CA HIS A 79 -5.53 0.51 5.65
C HIS A 79 -4.44 1.11 4.77
N PHE A 80 -4.69 1.20 3.45
CA PHE A 80 -3.77 1.76 2.46
C PHE A 80 -4.52 2.57 1.41
N VAL A 81 -3.79 3.47 0.75
CA VAL A 81 -4.23 4.11 -0.50
C VAL A 81 -3.31 3.62 -1.61
N VAL A 82 -3.89 3.02 -2.65
CA VAL A 82 -3.14 2.49 -3.79
C VAL A 82 -3.26 3.45 -4.97
N LEU A 83 -2.11 3.72 -5.59
CA LEU A 83 -1.99 4.55 -6.78
C LEU A 83 -1.49 3.68 -7.94
N ARG A 84 -2.02 3.93 -9.14
CA ARG A 84 -1.51 3.36 -10.39
C ARG A 84 -1.39 4.47 -11.40
N GLY A 85 -0.19 4.68 -11.89
CA GLY A 85 0.10 5.76 -12.83
C GLY A 85 0.75 5.25 -14.11
N GLU A 86 0.53 5.98 -15.17
CA GLU A 86 1.22 5.82 -16.46
C GLU A 86 1.59 7.20 -16.98
N VAL A 87 2.80 7.32 -17.49
CA VAL A 87 3.33 8.53 -18.14
C VAL A 87 3.85 8.15 -19.52
N SER A 88 3.41 8.86 -20.53
CA SER A 88 3.90 8.72 -21.90
C SER A 88 4.35 10.09 -22.40
N LEU A 89 5.65 10.30 -22.59
CA LEU A 89 6.23 11.55 -23.10
C LEU A 89 6.65 11.34 -24.56
N ALA A 90 6.31 12.29 -25.41
CA ALA A 90 6.73 12.30 -26.80
C ALA A 90 8.23 12.53 -26.93
N ALA A 91 8.82 12.05 -28.02
CA ALA A 91 10.21 12.37 -28.38
C ALA A 91 10.39 13.87 -28.60
N THR A 92 11.54 14.37 -28.21
CA THR A 92 12.03 15.72 -28.55
C THR A 92 13.27 15.60 -29.42
N ALA A 93 13.83 16.73 -29.85
CA ALA A 93 15.08 16.74 -30.62
C ALA A 93 16.26 16.08 -29.89
N THR A 94 16.22 16.04 -28.54
CA THR A 94 17.34 15.59 -27.69
C THR A 94 17.00 14.40 -26.80
N VAL A 95 15.71 14.04 -26.66
CA VAL A 95 15.26 12.97 -25.75
C VAL A 95 14.31 12.06 -26.51
N PRO A 96 14.52 10.74 -26.53
CA PRO A 96 13.60 9.79 -27.14
C PRO A 96 12.27 9.74 -26.39
N ALA A 97 11.21 9.28 -27.07
CA ALA A 97 9.92 9.03 -26.43
C ALA A 97 10.08 8.05 -25.26
N THR A 98 9.38 8.32 -24.18
CA THR A 98 9.41 7.46 -22.98
C THR A 98 8.01 7.05 -22.57
N ARG A 99 7.88 5.82 -22.09
CA ARG A 99 6.68 5.33 -21.42
C ARG A 99 7.08 4.63 -20.13
N GLU A 100 6.40 4.96 -19.08
CA GLU A 100 6.62 4.37 -17.76
C GLU A 100 5.28 4.15 -17.08
N SER A 101 5.09 2.97 -16.50
CA SER A 101 4.00 2.69 -15.58
C SER A 101 4.56 2.48 -14.17
N TRP A 102 3.76 2.81 -13.17
CA TRP A 102 4.16 2.66 -11.78
C TRP A 102 2.96 2.35 -10.88
N MET A 103 3.25 1.73 -9.76
CA MET A 103 2.32 1.51 -8.67
C MET A 103 2.85 2.20 -7.42
N GLY A 104 1.97 2.88 -6.69
CA GLY A 104 2.28 3.49 -5.41
C GLY A 104 1.39 2.93 -4.32
N ILE A 105 1.93 2.82 -3.10
CA ILE A 105 1.17 2.45 -1.91
C ILE A 105 1.45 3.48 -0.83
N ILE A 106 0.42 4.20 -0.39
CA ILE A 106 0.49 5.08 0.78
C ILE A 106 0.07 4.29 2.01
N SER A 107 0.94 4.31 3.01
CA SER A 107 0.71 3.75 4.35
C SER A 107 0.87 4.83 5.41
N ALA A 108 0.23 4.66 6.56
CA ALA A 108 0.53 5.45 7.75
C ALA A 108 1.63 4.77 8.56
N GLU A 109 2.69 5.52 8.88
CA GLU A 109 3.80 5.07 9.72
C GLU A 109 3.95 6.07 10.89
N GLY A 110 3.38 5.71 12.02
CA GLY A 110 3.19 6.65 13.13
C GLY A 110 2.29 7.80 12.71
N THR A 111 2.80 9.03 12.76
CA THR A 111 2.09 10.24 12.35
C THR A 111 2.34 10.66 10.90
N ASN A 112 3.14 9.89 10.15
CA ASN A 112 3.54 10.24 8.79
C ASN A 112 2.81 9.38 7.77
N PHE A 113 2.51 9.95 6.60
CA PHE A 113 2.13 9.20 5.42
C PHE A 113 3.35 8.93 4.56
N ILE A 114 3.55 7.67 4.20
CA ILE A 114 4.67 7.21 3.39
C ILE A 114 4.15 6.60 2.11
N LEU A 115 4.61 7.12 0.98
CA LEU A 115 4.36 6.54 -0.34
C LEU A 115 5.57 5.73 -0.79
N ARG A 116 5.34 4.47 -1.13
CA ARG A 116 6.32 3.63 -1.83
C ARG A 116 5.88 3.48 -3.27
N VAL A 117 6.76 3.86 -4.18
CA VAL A 117 6.53 3.79 -5.63
C VAL A 117 7.39 2.68 -6.22
N PHE A 118 6.76 1.82 -7.00
CA PHE A 118 7.36 0.71 -7.75
C PHE A 118 7.22 1.03 -9.24
N SER A 119 8.34 1.34 -9.89
CA SER A 119 8.39 1.69 -11.30
C SER A 119 8.53 0.45 -12.19
N SER A 120 7.93 0.48 -13.38
CA SER A 120 8.14 -0.55 -14.42
C SER A 120 9.59 -0.66 -14.88
N ARG A 121 10.44 0.29 -14.52
CA ARG A 121 11.90 0.25 -14.75
C ARG A 121 12.67 -0.48 -13.67
N GLY A 122 11.97 -1.05 -12.64
CA GLY A 122 12.59 -1.79 -11.54
C GLY A 122 13.07 -0.92 -10.38
N PHE A 123 12.76 0.38 -10.36
CA PHE A 123 13.13 1.26 -9.26
C PHE A 123 12.06 1.26 -8.16
N ILE A 124 12.52 1.36 -6.91
CA ILE A 124 11.65 1.54 -5.75
C ILE A 124 12.06 2.84 -5.07
N THR A 125 11.13 3.77 -4.95
CA THR A 125 11.36 5.05 -4.26
C THR A 125 10.41 5.20 -3.09
N ARG A 126 10.91 5.72 -1.99
CA ARG A 126 10.14 6.03 -0.79
C ARG A 126 10.04 7.54 -0.63
N TYR A 127 8.82 8.02 -0.43
CA TYR A 127 8.52 9.44 -0.21
C TYR A 127 7.79 9.62 1.11
N ARG A 128 8.13 10.69 1.82
CA ARG A 128 7.27 11.23 2.88
C ARG A 128 6.30 12.23 2.27
N LEU A 129 5.03 12.09 2.58
CA LEU A 129 4.01 13.06 2.22
C LEU A 129 3.95 14.14 3.30
N ILE A 130 4.01 15.40 2.86
CA ILE A 130 3.70 16.58 3.67
C ILE A 130 2.48 17.21 3.04
N ILE A 131 1.39 17.34 3.80
CA ILE A 131 0.12 17.88 3.33
C ILE A 131 -0.03 19.27 3.92
N GLU A 132 -0.05 20.29 3.06
CA GLU A 132 -0.13 21.69 3.42
C GLU A 132 -1.29 22.36 2.66
N GLY A 133 -2.46 22.43 3.32
CA GLY A 133 -3.67 23.00 2.70
C GLY A 133 -4.10 22.24 1.44
N ALA A 134 -3.97 22.85 0.28
CA ALA A 134 -4.32 22.27 -1.01
C ALA A 134 -3.15 21.52 -1.70
N GLU A 135 -2.01 21.44 -1.05
CA GLU A 135 -0.81 20.83 -1.63
C GLU A 135 -0.39 19.56 -0.91
N ILE A 136 0.14 18.62 -1.67
CA ILE A 136 0.80 17.41 -1.18
C ILE A 136 2.21 17.40 -1.74
N HIS A 137 3.18 17.51 -0.84
CA HIS A 137 4.59 17.45 -1.18
C HIS A 137 5.11 16.03 -0.96
N LEU A 138 5.61 15.40 -2.03
CA LEU A 138 6.23 14.07 -2.02
C LEU A 138 7.75 14.26 -1.92
N ASN A 139 8.28 14.22 -0.70
CA ASN A 139 9.70 14.40 -0.45
C ASN A 139 10.41 13.04 -0.39
N PRO A 140 11.46 12.79 -1.19
CA PRO A 140 12.15 11.53 -1.20
C PRO A 140 12.88 11.29 0.14
N GLU A 141 12.73 10.06 0.69
CA GLU A 141 13.40 9.64 1.93
C GLU A 141 14.38 8.49 1.69
N GLY A 142 14.46 7.95 0.49
CA GLY A 142 15.34 6.84 0.15
C GLY A 142 14.79 5.99 -0.98
N GLY A 143 15.51 4.92 -1.31
CA GLY A 143 15.22 4.03 -2.41
C GLY A 143 16.22 4.19 -3.56
N ASP A 144 16.01 3.40 -4.61
CA ASP A 144 16.83 3.40 -5.81
C ASP A 144 16.35 4.48 -6.79
N ALA A 145 16.53 5.75 -6.43
CA ALA A 145 16.19 6.84 -7.34
C ALA A 145 17.26 6.94 -8.44
N PRO A 146 16.91 6.84 -9.73
CA PRO A 146 17.82 7.09 -10.84
C PRO A 146 17.81 8.56 -11.25
N PRO A 147 18.91 9.10 -11.77
CA PRO A 147 20.24 8.55 -11.71
C PRO A 147 20.90 8.77 -10.34
N PRO A 148 21.93 7.99 -9.96
CA PRO A 148 22.66 8.21 -8.72
C PRO A 148 23.12 9.67 -8.60
N GLY A 149 22.94 10.26 -7.39
CA GLY A 149 23.31 11.66 -7.14
C GLY A 149 22.27 12.69 -7.60
N TRP A 150 21.10 12.27 -8.03
CA TRP A 150 19.97 13.15 -8.31
C TRP A 150 18.87 12.95 -7.29
N LEU A 151 18.19 14.05 -6.93
CA LEU A 151 17.02 14.06 -6.08
C LEU A 151 15.79 14.41 -6.91
N PHE A 152 14.68 13.77 -6.64
CA PHE A 152 13.38 14.06 -7.25
C PHE A 152 12.38 14.35 -6.14
N ARG A 153 11.53 15.33 -6.34
CA ARG A 153 10.36 15.60 -5.51
C ARG A 153 9.16 15.92 -6.40
N THR A 154 7.98 15.60 -5.91
CA THR A 154 6.74 15.88 -6.62
C THR A 154 5.85 16.72 -5.74
N ILE A 155 5.15 17.67 -6.33
CA ILE A 155 4.16 18.51 -5.67
C ILE A 155 2.84 18.33 -6.43
N TRP A 156 1.80 17.93 -5.73
CA TRP A 156 0.43 17.91 -6.23
C TRP A 156 -0.33 19.07 -5.62
N SER A 157 -0.76 20.03 -6.45
CA SER A 157 -1.46 21.24 -6.02
C SER A 157 -2.90 21.17 -6.52
N ARG A 158 -3.87 21.00 -5.62
CA ARG A 158 -5.30 20.97 -5.94
C ARG A 158 -5.73 22.36 -6.41
N THR A 159 -6.27 22.44 -7.64
CA THR A 159 -6.74 23.71 -8.25
C THR A 159 -8.25 23.80 -8.35
N GLY A 160 -8.97 22.71 -8.12
CA GLY A 160 -10.42 22.64 -8.15
C GLY A 160 -10.96 21.34 -7.57
N ALA A 161 -12.27 21.12 -7.66
CA ALA A 161 -12.88 19.86 -7.23
C ALA A 161 -12.39 18.68 -8.07
N ASP A 162 -12.22 18.90 -9.37
CA ASP A 162 -11.91 17.90 -10.38
C ASP A 162 -10.61 18.21 -11.14
N GLU A 163 -9.74 19.03 -10.57
CA GLU A 163 -8.48 19.43 -11.19
C GLU A 163 -7.36 19.55 -10.14
N PHE A 164 -6.16 19.13 -10.54
CA PHE A 164 -4.92 19.41 -9.82
C PHE A 164 -3.74 19.53 -10.79
N ASN A 165 -2.70 20.20 -10.36
CA ASN A 165 -1.43 20.26 -11.06
C ASN A 165 -0.41 19.35 -10.39
N GLU A 166 0.42 18.72 -11.20
CA GLU A 166 1.62 18.01 -10.78
C GLU A 166 2.85 18.78 -11.23
N THR A 167 3.78 18.98 -10.30
CA THR A 167 5.10 19.52 -10.61
C THR A 167 6.15 18.54 -10.14
N VAL A 168 6.89 17.92 -11.06
CA VAL A 168 8.05 17.11 -10.75
C VAL A 168 9.29 17.97 -10.84
N GLN A 169 10.03 18.03 -9.77
CA GLN A 169 11.27 18.80 -9.65
C GLN A 169 12.45 17.86 -9.45
N THR A 170 13.58 18.23 -9.96
CA THR A 170 14.81 17.47 -9.82
C THR A 170 15.98 18.37 -9.45
N ALA A 171 16.99 17.81 -8.78
CA ALA A 171 18.25 18.49 -8.46
C ALA A 171 19.39 17.51 -8.45
N PRO A 172 20.58 17.85 -8.99
CA PRO A 172 21.80 17.17 -8.64
C PRO A 172 22.08 17.34 -7.14
N LEU A 173 22.76 16.37 -6.53
CA LEU A 173 23.09 16.44 -5.10
C LEU A 173 23.78 17.77 -4.74
N GLY A 174 23.27 18.47 -3.73
CA GLY A 174 23.79 19.76 -3.28
C GLY A 174 23.47 20.94 -4.17
N LYS A 175 22.57 20.80 -5.17
CA LYS A 175 22.09 21.89 -6.01
C LYS A 175 20.63 22.22 -5.74
N ALA A 176 20.19 23.40 -6.19
CA ALA A 176 18.79 23.82 -6.11
C ALA A 176 17.90 22.96 -7.03
N PHE A 177 16.67 22.72 -6.60
CA PHE A 177 15.65 22.06 -7.41
C PHE A 177 15.23 22.93 -8.61
N PHE A 178 15.01 22.31 -9.75
CA PHE A 178 14.39 22.92 -10.94
C PHE A 178 13.27 22.02 -11.45
N SER A 179 12.30 22.60 -12.15
CA SER A 179 11.18 21.83 -12.71
C SER A 179 11.67 20.90 -13.81
N TYR A 180 11.43 19.60 -13.62
CA TYR A 180 11.69 18.55 -14.61
C TYR A 180 10.53 18.46 -15.59
N TYR A 181 9.32 18.33 -15.09
CA TYR A 181 8.11 18.52 -15.87
C TYR A 181 6.94 19.01 -15.01
N THR A 182 5.92 19.56 -15.66
CA THR A 182 4.64 19.93 -15.07
C THR A 182 3.50 19.32 -15.86
N ALA A 183 2.43 18.96 -15.18
CA ALA A 183 1.23 18.42 -15.82
C ALA A 183 -0.03 18.95 -15.14
N LYS A 184 -1.10 19.08 -15.91
CA LYS A 184 -2.45 19.36 -15.40
C LYS A 184 -3.28 18.10 -15.50
N PHE A 185 -3.92 17.73 -14.40
CA PHE A 185 -4.83 16.59 -14.30
C PHE A 185 -6.27 17.02 -14.18
N SER A 186 -7.15 16.29 -14.88
CA SER A 186 -8.60 16.42 -14.76
C SER A 186 -9.20 15.06 -14.41
N ARG A 187 -10.23 15.08 -13.56
CA ARG A 187 -10.93 13.87 -13.12
C ARG A 187 -11.71 13.25 -14.26
N VAL A 188 -11.60 11.93 -14.42
CA VAL A 188 -12.44 11.17 -15.34
C VAL A 188 -13.79 10.89 -14.65
N PRO A 189 -14.91 11.33 -15.22
CA PRO A 189 -16.22 11.02 -14.66
C PRO A 189 -16.43 9.51 -14.51
N PRO A 190 -17.13 9.05 -13.48
CA PRO A 190 -17.52 7.66 -13.39
C PRO A 190 -18.41 7.31 -14.60
N PRO A 191 -18.34 6.05 -15.09
CA PRO A 191 -19.22 5.61 -16.16
C PRO A 191 -20.67 5.84 -15.78
N ALA A 192 -21.48 6.35 -16.71
CA ALA A 192 -22.91 6.53 -16.51
C ALA A 192 -23.52 5.20 -16.06
N LYS A 193 -24.30 5.20 -14.97
CA LYS A 193 -25.06 4.00 -14.57
C LYS A 193 -26.03 3.69 -15.70
N THR A 194 -25.80 2.58 -16.41
CA THR A 194 -26.79 2.03 -17.34
C THR A 194 -27.99 1.60 -16.50
N THR A 195 -29.05 2.38 -16.54
CA THR A 195 -30.36 1.94 -16.00
C THR A 195 -30.78 0.74 -16.83
N PRO A 196 -31.04 -0.43 -16.21
CA PRO A 196 -31.62 -1.55 -16.96
C PRO A 196 -32.90 -1.05 -17.65
N ALA A 197 -33.04 -1.35 -18.93
CA ALA A 197 -34.31 -1.09 -19.64
C ALA A 197 -35.45 -1.88 -18.95
N PRO A 198 -36.64 -1.29 -18.79
CA PRO A 198 -37.80 -1.93 -18.15
C PRO A 198 -38.25 -3.19 -18.87
#